data_3a4d9baea4d679f3fbf113d491de9e2d
#
_entry.id   3a4d9baea4d679f3fbf113d491de9e2d
#
_cell.length_a   1.000
_cell.length_b   1.000
_cell.length_c   1.000
_cell.angle_alpha   90.00
_cell.angle_beta   90.00
_cell.angle_gamma   90.00
#
_symmetry.space_group_name_H-M   'P 1'
#
loop_
_entity.id
_entity.type
_entity.pdbx_description
1 polymer ?
#
loop_
_entity_poly.entity_id
_entity_poly.type
_entity_poly.pdbx_seq_one_letter_code
_entity_poly.pdbx_strand_id
1 'polypeptide(L)'
;MPRFHASSPLVTEIDPDVLEAQRRANAALAQMPHPDPRTPAGLEMVRTLTANNSAGTVLTPIDRVIAIPSGDVGLHALVPDGPVRGVMLDIHGGGWAAGAPEDDDTLNDQIARACNLVVVGPEYRLTPSVTIAEQIADCVAVAEWLGVNAAREFGSGTLVVGGISAGAHLAAATLLQLRDARSPVFATLVAARLDSGPYDLGFTASAHLADERSLVLTGDWLTGFVEIGLPGRTIDQRRAPDVSPMMNDLSGLPPALFTAGELDPLRDESILMAQRWHLAGSPADLDVWPEGGHAFINMGTPLGQLALDRTTAWISSVLDECPG
;
A
#
# COMPACT_ATOMS: atom_id res chain seq x y z
N MET A 1 -19.73 -14.94 11.68
CA MET A 1 -18.40 -14.55 12.19
C MET A 1 -17.56 -14.17 10.98
N PRO A 2 -16.84 -13.05 11.00
CA PRO A 2 -15.94 -12.70 9.92
C PRO A 2 -14.91 -13.83 9.72
N ARG A 3 -14.57 -14.12 8.46
CA ARG A 3 -13.61 -15.17 8.15
C ARG A 3 -12.20 -14.58 8.26
N PHE A 4 -11.31 -15.25 8.96
CA PHE A 4 -9.88 -15.00 8.93
C PHE A 4 -9.21 -16.17 8.22
N HIS A 5 -8.62 -15.90 7.10
CA HIS A 5 -7.80 -16.86 6.38
C HIS A 5 -6.34 -16.44 6.51
N ALA A 6 -5.61 -17.09 7.40
CA ALA A 6 -4.16 -16.96 7.45
C ALA A 6 -3.58 -17.92 6.40
N SER A 7 -3.13 -17.37 5.31
CA SER A 7 -2.55 -18.03 4.13
C SER A 7 -3.54 -18.83 3.26
N SER A 8 -3.65 -18.41 2.02
CA SER A 8 -4.33 -19.17 0.97
C SER A 8 -3.57 -20.49 0.71
N PRO A 9 -4.26 -21.58 0.32
CA PRO A 9 -3.60 -22.80 -0.18
C PRO A 9 -2.59 -22.55 -1.32
N LEU A 10 -2.81 -21.50 -2.11
CA LEU A 10 -1.88 -21.08 -3.17
C LEU A 10 -0.52 -20.62 -2.65
N VAL A 11 -0.44 -20.19 -1.39
CA VAL A 11 0.81 -19.73 -0.75
C VAL A 11 1.62 -20.91 -0.20
N THR A 12 0.99 -22.06 0.02
CA THR A 12 1.63 -23.24 0.63
C THR A 12 2.15 -24.27 -0.38
N GLU A 13 1.72 -24.20 -1.65
CA GLU A 13 2.07 -25.14 -2.72
C GLU A 13 2.71 -24.43 -3.92
N ILE A 14 3.77 -23.63 -3.66
CA ILE A 14 4.46 -22.89 -4.70
C ILE A 14 5.49 -23.80 -5.39
N ASP A 15 5.52 -23.73 -6.72
CA ASP A 15 6.50 -24.45 -7.54
C ASP A 15 7.93 -24.07 -7.09
N PRO A 16 8.81 -25.07 -6.86
CA PRO A 16 10.21 -24.84 -6.50
C PRO A 16 10.97 -23.94 -7.46
N ASP A 17 10.67 -23.97 -8.75
CA ASP A 17 11.30 -23.11 -9.76
C ASP A 17 10.93 -21.63 -9.58
N VAL A 18 9.70 -21.34 -9.13
CA VAL A 18 9.25 -19.98 -8.78
C VAL A 18 10.02 -19.47 -7.56
N LEU A 19 10.19 -20.31 -6.54
CA LEU A 19 10.96 -19.95 -5.34
C LEU A 19 12.43 -19.73 -5.67
N GLU A 20 13.01 -20.55 -6.55
CA GLU A 20 14.39 -20.38 -6.98
C GLU A 20 14.58 -19.08 -7.81
N ALA A 21 13.62 -18.74 -8.66
CA ALA A 21 13.63 -17.45 -9.36
C ALA A 21 13.57 -16.27 -8.38
N GLN A 22 12.77 -16.38 -7.33
CA GLN A 22 12.69 -15.35 -6.28
C GLN A 22 14.00 -15.22 -5.50
N ARG A 23 14.65 -16.34 -5.12
CA ARG A 23 15.97 -16.31 -4.46
C ARG A 23 17.02 -15.61 -5.31
N ARG A 24 17.03 -15.81 -6.63
CA ARG A 24 17.94 -15.10 -7.53
C ARG A 24 17.66 -13.59 -7.55
N ALA A 25 16.39 -13.17 -7.56
CA ALA A 25 16.03 -11.77 -7.45
C ALA A 25 16.46 -11.18 -6.10
N ASN A 26 16.23 -11.90 -5.00
CA ASN A 26 16.65 -11.52 -3.66
C ASN A 26 18.19 -11.33 -3.56
N ALA A 27 18.98 -12.17 -4.22
CA ALA A 27 20.44 -12.03 -4.25
C ALA A 27 20.90 -10.72 -4.91
N ALA A 28 20.15 -10.20 -5.87
CA ALA A 28 20.41 -8.88 -6.46
C ALA A 28 19.99 -7.75 -5.51
N LEU A 29 18.83 -7.87 -4.84
CA LEU A 29 18.35 -6.90 -3.87
C LEU A 29 19.28 -6.77 -2.65
N ALA A 30 19.89 -7.86 -2.21
CA ALA A 30 20.85 -7.85 -1.11
C ALA A 30 22.12 -7.01 -1.38
N GLN A 31 22.32 -6.55 -2.60
CA GLN A 31 23.43 -5.66 -2.99
C GLN A 31 23.01 -4.19 -3.08
N MET A 32 21.74 -3.88 -2.85
CA MET A 32 21.26 -2.49 -2.93
C MET A 32 21.83 -1.65 -1.79
N PRO A 33 22.26 -0.41 -2.05
CA PRO A 33 22.71 0.50 -1.01
C PRO A 33 21.52 0.99 -0.17
N HIS A 34 21.78 1.28 1.11
CA HIS A 34 20.82 1.89 2.03
C HIS A 34 21.26 3.32 2.38
N PRO A 35 21.07 4.30 1.48
CA PRO A 35 21.47 5.67 1.74
C PRO A 35 20.62 6.27 2.88
N ASP A 36 21.27 7.04 3.77
CA ASP A 36 20.60 7.63 4.93
C ASP A 36 19.58 8.70 4.50
N PRO A 37 18.26 8.47 4.65
CA PRO A 37 17.22 9.40 4.22
C PRO A 37 17.22 10.71 5.04
N ARG A 38 17.89 10.77 6.18
CA ARG A 38 18.02 11.96 7.03
C ARG A 38 18.96 13.00 6.43
N THR A 39 19.78 12.60 5.46
CA THR A 39 20.69 13.53 4.76
C THR A 39 20.13 13.93 3.39
N PRO A 40 20.33 15.18 2.94
CA PRO A 40 19.85 15.59 1.60
C PRO A 40 20.39 14.72 0.47
N ALA A 41 21.66 14.34 0.51
CA ALA A 41 22.28 13.50 -0.51
C ALA A 41 21.74 12.05 -0.47
N GLY A 42 21.53 11.51 0.73
CA GLY A 42 20.95 10.18 0.89
C GLY A 42 19.49 10.13 0.45
N LEU A 43 18.70 11.14 0.78
CA LEU A 43 17.31 11.24 0.33
C LEU A 43 17.20 11.35 -1.19
N GLU A 44 18.07 12.11 -1.84
CA GLU A 44 18.11 12.20 -3.31
C GLU A 44 18.47 10.84 -3.93
N MET A 45 19.42 10.10 -3.32
CA MET A 45 19.75 8.76 -3.75
C MET A 45 18.58 7.78 -3.56
N VAL A 46 17.84 7.87 -2.44
CA VAL A 46 16.61 7.09 -2.21
C VAL A 46 15.64 7.33 -3.36
N ARG A 47 15.34 8.59 -3.68
CA ARG A 47 14.42 8.95 -4.77
C ARG A 47 14.86 8.41 -6.13
N THR A 48 16.17 8.38 -6.38
CA THR A 48 16.71 7.77 -7.60
C THR A 48 16.55 6.25 -7.63
N LEU A 49 16.74 5.58 -6.49
CA LEU A 49 16.66 4.12 -6.38
C LEU A 49 15.21 3.59 -6.42
N THR A 50 14.26 4.38 -5.92
CA THR A 50 12.84 3.98 -5.87
C THR A 50 12.09 4.31 -7.15
N ALA A 51 12.59 5.25 -7.98
CA ALA A 51 11.99 5.55 -9.26
C ALA A 51 11.97 4.29 -10.15
N ASN A 52 10.80 3.79 -10.44
CA ASN A 52 10.61 2.62 -11.28
C ASN A 52 10.36 3.07 -12.74
N ASN A 53 10.82 2.27 -13.69
CA ASN A 53 10.46 2.46 -15.08
C ASN A 53 9.20 1.63 -15.36
N SER A 54 8.11 2.26 -15.72
CA SER A 54 6.81 1.68 -16.11
C SER A 54 6.88 0.83 -17.41
N ALA A 55 7.95 0.06 -17.57
CA ALA A 55 8.14 -0.81 -18.72
C ALA A 55 7.16 -2.00 -18.65
N GLY A 56 6.16 -1.99 -19.52
CA GLY A 56 5.19 -3.09 -19.63
C GLY A 56 3.73 -2.70 -19.39
N THR A 57 3.45 -1.45 -19.08
CA THR A 57 2.10 -0.90 -18.98
C THR A 57 1.41 -0.92 -20.34
N VAL A 58 0.20 -1.45 -20.41
CA VAL A 58 -0.63 -1.55 -21.62
C VAL A 58 -1.58 -0.36 -21.74
N LEU A 59 -2.16 0.05 -20.62
CA LEU A 59 -3.08 1.18 -20.56
C LEU A 59 -2.30 2.50 -20.67
N THR A 60 -2.86 3.44 -21.39
CA THR A 60 -2.32 4.81 -21.45
C THR A 60 -2.85 5.58 -20.25
N PRO A 61 -1.99 6.12 -19.38
CA PRO A 61 -2.44 6.87 -18.22
C PRO A 61 -3.13 8.19 -18.62
N ILE A 62 -4.03 8.64 -17.75
CA ILE A 62 -4.68 9.94 -17.85
C ILE A 62 -4.31 10.73 -16.61
N ASP A 63 -3.53 11.80 -16.81
CA ASP A 63 -3.16 12.69 -15.72
C ASP A 63 -4.19 13.80 -15.56
N ARG A 64 -4.41 14.17 -14.30
CA ARG A 64 -5.37 15.19 -13.93
C ARG A 64 -4.90 15.92 -12.69
N VAL A 65 -5.23 17.18 -12.57
CA VAL A 65 -4.98 17.96 -11.35
C VAL A 65 -6.32 18.27 -10.69
N ILE A 66 -6.39 18.06 -9.38
CA ILE A 66 -7.55 18.40 -8.55
C ILE A 66 -7.14 19.35 -7.44
N ALA A 67 -8.06 20.23 -7.04
CA ALA A 67 -7.88 21.08 -5.87
C ALA A 67 -8.36 20.35 -4.61
N ILE A 68 -7.51 20.29 -3.60
CA ILE A 68 -7.81 19.80 -2.25
C ILE A 68 -7.49 20.90 -1.22
N PRO A 69 -7.90 20.77 0.06
CA PRO A 69 -7.67 21.83 1.05
C PRO A 69 -6.21 22.26 1.22
N SER A 70 -5.25 21.36 0.97
CA SER A 70 -3.81 21.65 1.10
C SER A 70 -3.16 22.21 -0.17
N GLY A 71 -3.89 22.34 -1.28
CA GLY A 71 -3.41 22.83 -2.58
C GLY A 71 -3.82 21.91 -3.73
N ASP A 72 -3.16 22.07 -4.86
CA ASP A 72 -3.38 21.22 -6.03
C ASP A 72 -2.63 19.88 -5.86
N VAL A 73 -3.30 18.77 -6.25
CA VAL A 73 -2.73 17.41 -6.26
C VAL A 73 -2.91 16.80 -7.63
N GLY A 74 -1.84 16.24 -8.18
CA GLY A 74 -1.88 15.41 -9.37
C GLY A 74 -2.56 14.07 -9.09
N LEU A 75 -3.35 13.60 -10.04
CA LEU A 75 -3.89 12.25 -10.08
C LEU A 75 -3.44 11.58 -11.37
N HIS A 76 -2.88 10.40 -11.24
CA HIS A 76 -2.48 9.52 -12.31
C HIS A 76 -3.47 8.36 -12.41
N ALA A 77 -4.19 8.22 -13.52
CA ALA A 77 -5.28 7.27 -13.63
C ALA A 77 -5.06 6.28 -14.78
N LEU A 78 -5.15 5.00 -14.49
CA LEU A 78 -5.18 3.91 -15.46
C LEU A 78 -6.64 3.46 -15.63
N VAL A 79 -7.18 3.65 -16.84
CA VAL A 79 -8.58 3.38 -17.16
C VAL A 79 -8.67 2.15 -18.06
N PRO A 80 -9.30 1.04 -17.61
CA PRO A 80 -9.46 -0.15 -18.43
C PRO A 80 -10.49 0.05 -19.55
N ASP A 81 -10.42 -0.78 -20.59
CA ASP A 81 -11.43 -0.84 -21.63
C ASP A 81 -12.73 -1.48 -21.10
N GLY A 82 -13.87 -0.91 -21.46
CA GLY A 82 -15.20 -1.49 -21.18
C GLY A 82 -15.84 -1.00 -19.88
N PRO A 83 -16.84 -1.74 -19.35
CA PRO A 83 -17.60 -1.32 -18.18
C PRO A 83 -16.74 -1.33 -16.90
N VAL A 84 -16.71 -0.20 -16.20
CA VAL A 84 -15.94 -0.03 -14.95
C VAL A 84 -16.78 -0.54 -13.78
N ARG A 85 -16.19 -1.42 -12.95
CA ARG A 85 -16.84 -1.99 -11.75
C ARG A 85 -16.64 -1.11 -10.51
N GLY A 86 -15.56 -0.33 -10.47
CA GLY A 86 -15.21 0.54 -9.36
C GLY A 86 -13.98 1.37 -9.65
N VAL A 87 -13.61 2.20 -8.68
CA VAL A 87 -12.38 3.00 -8.72
C VAL A 87 -11.52 2.62 -7.53
N MET A 88 -10.26 2.31 -7.77
CA MET A 88 -9.27 2.04 -6.73
C MET A 88 -8.39 3.27 -6.52
N LEU A 89 -8.41 3.82 -5.31
CA LEU A 89 -7.39 4.75 -4.86
C LEU A 89 -6.17 3.93 -4.47
N ASP A 90 -5.10 3.97 -5.27
CA ASP A 90 -3.86 3.28 -4.98
C ASP A 90 -2.78 4.28 -4.56
N ILE A 91 -2.29 4.13 -3.32
CA ILE A 91 -1.34 5.05 -2.72
C ILE A 91 0.05 4.44 -2.80
N HIS A 92 0.95 5.10 -3.54
CA HIS A 92 2.29 4.58 -3.80
C HIS A 92 3.18 4.49 -2.55
N GLY A 93 4.17 3.61 -2.60
CA GLY A 93 5.19 3.45 -1.57
C GLY A 93 6.28 4.52 -1.60
N GLY A 94 7.47 4.20 -1.03
CA GLY A 94 8.63 5.09 -1.05
C GLY A 94 8.98 5.73 0.29
N GLY A 95 8.62 5.11 1.42
CA GLY A 95 9.01 5.58 2.76
C GLY A 95 8.50 6.98 3.10
N TRP A 96 7.35 7.39 2.56
CA TRP A 96 6.74 8.73 2.68
C TRP A 96 7.59 9.87 2.10
N ALA A 97 8.79 9.59 1.57
CA ALA A 97 9.80 10.59 1.19
C ALA A 97 10.22 10.52 -0.28
N ALA A 98 9.81 9.47 -0.97
CA ALA A 98 10.12 9.17 -2.36
C ALA A 98 8.92 8.51 -3.03
N GLY A 99 9.06 8.19 -4.32
CA GLY A 99 8.04 7.55 -5.12
C GLY A 99 7.09 8.53 -5.78
N ALA A 100 6.34 8.00 -6.73
CA ALA A 100 5.32 8.68 -7.51
C ALA A 100 4.29 7.63 -7.96
N PRO A 101 3.05 8.02 -8.32
CA PRO A 101 2.01 7.06 -8.69
C PRO A 101 2.38 6.19 -9.90
N GLU A 102 3.17 6.71 -10.84
CA GLU A 102 3.66 5.95 -12.00
C GLU A 102 4.65 4.83 -11.66
N ASP A 103 5.25 4.84 -10.47
CA ASP A 103 6.17 3.78 -10.04
C ASP A 103 5.46 2.42 -9.87
N ASP A 104 4.14 2.44 -9.63
CA ASP A 104 3.31 1.26 -9.46
C ASP A 104 2.51 0.89 -10.74
N ASP A 105 2.74 1.56 -11.88
CA ASP A 105 1.99 1.40 -13.12
C ASP A 105 1.90 -0.05 -13.61
N THR A 106 3.00 -0.80 -13.57
CA THR A 106 3.00 -2.21 -14.02
C THR A 106 2.05 -3.09 -13.19
N LEU A 107 1.98 -2.86 -11.89
CA LEU A 107 1.08 -3.53 -10.97
C LEU A 107 -0.36 -3.05 -11.19
N ASN A 108 -0.54 -1.75 -11.24
CA ASN A 108 -1.83 -1.08 -11.34
C ASN A 108 -2.53 -1.34 -12.69
N ASP A 109 -1.77 -1.41 -13.80
CA ASP A 109 -2.28 -1.80 -15.11
C ASP A 109 -2.90 -3.22 -15.08
N GLN A 110 -2.22 -4.16 -14.44
CA GLN A 110 -2.73 -5.52 -14.32
C GLN A 110 -3.98 -5.59 -13.43
N ILE A 111 -4.00 -4.86 -12.31
CA ILE A 111 -5.20 -4.76 -11.43
C ILE A 111 -6.35 -4.12 -12.22
N ALA A 112 -6.11 -3.00 -12.89
CA ALA A 112 -7.13 -2.29 -13.67
C ALA A 112 -7.78 -3.21 -14.70
N ARG A 113 -6.99 -3.91 -15.49
CA ARG A 113 -7.50 -4.82 -16.54
C ARG A 113 -8.15 -6.08 -15.98
N ALA A 114 -7.57 -6.70 -14.95
CA ALA A 114 -8.10 -7.96 -14.40
C ALA A 114 -9.41 -7.76 -13.62
N CYS A 115 -9.55 -6.63 -12.91
CA CYS A 115 -10.71 -6.35 -12.07
C CYS A 115 -11.73 -5.41 -12.73
N ASN A 116 -11.44 -4.84 -13.91
CA ASN A 116 -12.20 -3.74 -14.53
C ASN A 116 -12.36 -2.55 -13.57
N LEU A 117 -11.28 -2.18 -12.88
CA LEU A 117 -11.21 -1.02 -12.02
C LEU A 117 -10.46 0.13 -12.71
N VAL A 118 -10.93 1.35 -12.53
CA VAL A 118 -10.03 2.50 -12.72
C VAL A 118 -9.10 2.55 -11.52
N VAL A 119 -7.78 2.57 -11.74
CA VAL A 119 -6.81 2.74 -10.67
C VAL A 119 -6.29 4.17 -10.71
N VAL A 120 -6.41 4.88 -9.59
CA VAL A 120 -6.05 6.28 -9.45
C VAL A 120 -4.98 6.41 -8.37
N GLY A 121 -3.78 6.82 -8.77
CA GLY A 121 -2.66 7.14 -7.88
C GLY A 121 -2.59 8.64 -7.61
N PRO A 122 -2.53 9.10 -6.35
CA PRO A 122 -2.34 10.50 -6.01
C PRO A 122 -0.85 10.88 -5.93
N GLU A 123 -0.48 12.04 -6.45
CA GLU A 123 0.80 12.69 -6.18
C GLU A 123 0.74 13.39 -4.81
N TYR A 124 0.63 12.64 -3.72
CA TYR A 124 0.63 13.23 -2.39
C TYR A 124 1.98 13.88 -2.05
N ARG A 125 1.96 14.95 -1.25
CA ARG A 125 3.19 15.68 -0.88
C ARG A 125 4.12 14.80 -0.05
N LEU A 126 5.44 14.90 -0.29
CA LEU A 126 6.44 14.03 0.33
C LEU A 126 7.16 14.70 1.50
N THR A 127 7.58 13.88 2.49
CA THR A 127 8.49 14.31 3.56
C THR A 127 9.87 14.65 2.97
N PRO A 128 10.65 15.53 3.57
CA PRO A 128 10.40 16.31 4.78
C PRO A 128 9.65 17.64 4.53
N SER A 129 9.13 17.88 3.30
CA SER A 129 8.40 19.13 2.99
C SER A 129 7.09 19.24 3.77
N VAL A 130 6.49 18.09 4.09
CA VAL A 130 5.31 17.93 4.94
C VAL A 130 5.51 16.78 5.92
N THR A 131 4.66 16.66 6.93
CA THR A 131 4.64 15.56 7.88
C THR A 131 3.80 14.38 7.37
N ILE A 132 3.98 13.19 7.94
CA ILE A 132 3.13 12.02 7.65
C ILE A 132 1.65 12.32 7.94
N ALA A 133 1.33 13.09 8.97
CA ALA A 133 -0.04 13.48 9.28
C ALA A 133 -0.65 14.36 8.16
N GLU A 134 0.12 15.23 7.53
CA GLU A 134 -0.33 16.03 6.39
C GLU A 134 -0.49 15.18 5.13
N GLN A 135 0.34 14.16 4.93
CA GLN A 135 0.17 13.17 3.83
C GLN A 135 -1.13 12.37 3.99
N ILE A 136 -1.44 11.94 5.21
CA ILE A 136 -2.72 11.28 5.50
C ILE A 136 -3.88 12.21 5.13
N ALA A 137 -3.79 13.50 5.48
CA ALA A 137 -4.83 14.48 5.14
C ALA A 137 -4.97 14.69 3.63
N ASP A 138 -3.87 14.67 2.86
CA ASP A 138 -3.91 14.72 1.39
C ASP A 138 -4.65 13.48 0.82
N CYS A 139 -4.30 12.27 1.29
CA CYS A 139 -4.95 11.03 0.85
C CYS A 139 -6.44 10.99 1.21
N VAL A 140 -6.82 11.46 2.40
CA VAL A 140 -8.23 11.60 2.81
C VAL A 140 -8.97 12.54 1.86
N ALA A 141 -8.39 13.70 1.54
CA ALA A 141 -9.02 14.67 0.65
C ALA A 141 -9.18 14.13 -0.78
N VAL A 142 -8.21 13.36 -1.28
CA VAL A 142 -8.33 12.67 -2.57
C VAL A 142 -9.44 11.60 -2.53
N ALA A 143 -9.52 10.82 -1.46
CA ALA A 143 -10.60 9.84 -1.29
C ALA A 143 -11.98 10.51 -1.24
N GLU A 144 -12.12 11.65 -0.55
CA GLU A 144 -13.35 12.44 -0.52
C GLU A 144 -13.69 12.99 -1.91
N TRP A 145 -12.71 13.47 -2.66
CA TRP A 145 -12.92 13.91 -4.05
C TRP A 145 -13.41 12.76 -4.94
N LEU A 146 -12.81 11.58 -4.82
CA LEU A 146 -13.23 10.38 -5.55
C LEU A 146 -14.67 9.99 -5.17
N GLY A 147 -15.02 9.99 -3.90
CA GLY A 147 -16.38 9.67 -3.43
C GLY A 147 -17.46 10.55 -4.04
N VAL A 148 -17.13 11.80 -4.34
CA VAL A 148 -18.06 12.76 -4.98
C VAL A 148 -18.05 12.65 -6.50
N ASN A 149 -16.91 12.35 -7.10
CA ASN A 149 -16.69 12.54 -8.54
C ASN A 149 -16.56 11.22 -9.31
N ALA A 150 -16.19 10.11 -8.70
CA ALA A 150 -15.83 8.87 -9.39
C ALA A 150 -16.94 8.33 -10.29
N ALA A 151 -18.20 8.38 -9.87
CA ALA A 151 -19.33 7.92 -10.68
C ALA A 151 -19.48 8.75 -11.98
N ARG A 152 -19.28 10.06 -11.90
CA ARG A 152 -19.35 10.95 -13.07
C ARG A 152 -18.12 10.85 -13.96
N GLU A 153 -16.94 10.78 -13.37
CA GLU A 153 -15.66 10.85 -14.08
C GLU A 153 -15.26 9.49 -14.68
N PHE A 154 -15.59 8.39 -13.98
CA PHE A 154 -15.10 7.05 -14.29
C PHE A 154 -16.22 6.01 -14.46
N GLY A 155 -17.47 6.36 -14.21
CA GLY A 155 -18.62 5.48 -14.45
C GLY A 155 -19.02 4.59 -13.26
N SER A 156 -18.31 4.63 -12.12
CA SER A 156 -18.67 3.88 -10.90
C SER A 156 -18.37 4.69 -9.65
N GLY A 157 -19.27 4.61 -8.65
CA GLY A 157 -19.08 5.20 -7.32
C GLY A 157 -18.56 4.21 -6.27
N THR A 158 -18.36 2.95 -6.63
CA THR A 158 -17.77 1.93 -5.75
C THR A 158 -16.27 2.18 -5.62
N LEU A 159 -15.77 2.29 -4.39
CA LEU A 159 -14.36 2.58 -4.14
C LEU A 159 -13.64 1.39 -3.48
N VAL A 160 -12.42 1.16 -3.92
CA VAL A 160 -11.42 0.32 -3.26
C VAL A 160 -10.28 1.23 -2.84
N VAL A 161 -9.66 1.00 -1.70
CA VAL A 161 -8.43 1.69 -1.33
C VAL A 161 -7.28 0.68 -1.26
N GLY A 162 -6.11 1.08 -1.71
CA GLY A 162 -4.93 0.23 -1.65
C GLY A 162 -3.65 1.01 -1.52
N GLY A 163 -2.58 0.27 -1.33
CA GLY A 163 -1.24 0.81 -1.34
C GLY A 163 -0.20 -0.23 -0.94
N ILE A 164 1.05 0.13 -1.18
CA ILE A 164 2.21 -0.69 -0.88
C ILE A 164 3.16 0.07 0.06
N SER A 165 3.74 -0.62 1.06
CA SER A 165 4.72 -0.03 1.98
C SER A 165 4.15 1.21 2.70
N ALA A 166 4.79 2.38 2.59
CA ALA A 166 4.28 3.65 3.11
C ALA A 166 2.86 3.96 2.60
N GLY A 167 2.53 3.58 1.35
CA GLY A 167 1.19 3.73 0.78
C GLY A 167 0.15 2.86 1.49
N ALA A 168 0.48 1.64 1.89
CA ALA A 168 -0.41 0.79 2.66
C ALA A 168 -0.70 1.37 4.06
N HIS A 169 0.30 2.00 4.68
CA HIS A 169 0.10 2.77 5.91
C HIS A 169 -0.87 3.93 5.70
N LEU A 170 -0.65 4.76 4.65
CA LEU A 170 -1.50 5.89 4.32
C LEU A 170 -2.93 5.44 3.97
N ALA A 171 -3.09 4.31 3.26
CA ALA A 171 -4.39 3.73 2.94
C ALA A 171 -5.17 3.32 4.20
N ALA A 172 -4.52 2.61 5.13
CA ALA A 172 -5.14 2.22 6.40
C ALA A 172 -5.50 3.46 7.26
N ALA A 173 -4.63 4.46 7.34
CA ALA A 173 -4.89 5.71 8.04
C ALA A 173 -6.03 6.52 7.40
N THR A 174 -6.11 6.54 6.07
CA THR A 174 -7.20 7.18 5.30
C THR A 174 -8.56 6.56 5.66
N LEU A 175 -8.65 5.23 5.65
CA LEU A 175 -9.88 4.52 6.05
C LEU A 175 -10.33 4.89 7.46
N LEU A 176 -9.40 4.90 8.42
CA LEU A 176 -9.69 5.24 9.81
C LEU A 176 -10.20 6.68 9.95
N GLN A 177 -9.53 7.64 9.30
CA GLN A 177 -9.95 9.04 9.38
C GLN A 177 -11.32 9.27 8.73
N LEU A 178 -11.60 8.67 7.56
CA LEU A 178 -12.92 8.76 6.91
C LEU A 178 -14.03 8.16 7.78
N ARG A 179 -13.78 7.01 8.42
CA ARG A 179 -14.73 6.38 9.34
C ARG A 179 -15.00 7.27 10.55
N ASP A 180 -13.95 7.73 11.22
CA ASP A 180 -14.03 8.48 12.47
C ASP A 180 -14.66 9.87 12.24
N ALA A 181 -14.42 10.49 11.10
CA ALA A 181 -15.09 11.70 10.64
C ALA A 181 -16.54 11.45 10.20
N ARG A 182 -16.99 10.18 10.13
CA ARG A 182 -18.30 9.78 9.56
C ARG A 182 -18.50 10.34 8.16
N SER A 183 -17.44 10.38 7.37
CA SER A 183 -17.50 10.82 5.98
C SER A 183 -18.47 9.93 5.19
N PRO A 184 -19.38 10.48 4.38
CA PRO A 184 -20.27 9.67 3.55
C PRO A 184 -19.51 8.80 2.54
N VAL A 185 -18.30 9.18 2.19
CA VAL A 185 -17.42 8.41 1.29
C VAL A 185 -17.02 7.06 1.91
N PHE A 186 -16.93 6.99 3.23
CA PHE A 186 -16.58 5.72 3.89
C PHE A 186 -17.55 4.57 3.51
N ALA A 187 -18.82 4.88 3.30
CA ALA A 187 -19.82 3.88 2.90
C ALA A 187 -19.64 3.36 1.46
N THR A 188 -18.87 4.03 0.62
CA THR A 188 -18.54 3.59 -0.76
C THR A 188 -17.27 2.76 -0.84
N LEU A 189 -16.47 2.70 0.24
CA LEU A 189 -15.25 1.92 0.34
C LEU A 189 -15.57 0.47 0.69
N VAL A 190 -15.43 -0.42 -0.27
CA VAL A 190 -15.88 -1.82 -0.16
C VAL A 190 -14.74 -2.80 0.12
N ALA A 191 -13.50 -2.43 -0.16
CA ALA A 191 -12.32 -3.27 0.06
C ALA A 191 -11.06 -2.46 0.34
N ALA A 192 -10.09 -3.09 1.02
CA ALA A 192 -8.74 -2.56 1.20
C ALA A 192 -7.68 -3.57 0.75
N ARG A 193 -6.70 -3.13 -0.07
CA ARG A 193 -5.49 -3.87 -0.43
C ARG A 193 -4.29 -3.28 0.30
N LEU A 194 -3.63 -4.04 1.17
CA LEU A 194 -2.64 -3.53 2.10
C LEU A 194 -1.36 -4.38 2.02
N ASP A 195 -0.41 -3.98 1.16
CA ASP A 195 0.79 -4.76 0.88
C ASP A 195 2.01 -4.22 1.64
N SER A 196 2.67 -5.08 2.43
CA SER A 196 3.95 -4.77 3.09
C SER A 196 3.97 -3.48 3.92
N GLY A 197 2.86 -3.13 4.58
CA GLY A 197 2.71 -1.84 5.25
C GLY A 197 3.30 -1.78 6.67
N PRO A 198 3.91 -0.65 7.07
CA PRO A 198 4.24 -0.35 8.46
C PRO A 198 3.04 0.28 9.18
N TYR A 199 2.38 -0.43 10.06
CA TYR A 199 1.16 0.03 10.73
C TYR A 199 1.38 0.52 12.16
N ASP A 200 2.55 0.23 12.75
CA ASP A 200 3.07 0.82 14.00
C ASP A 200 4.37 1.58 13.70
N LEU A 201 4.36 2.90 13.71
CA LEU A 201 5.56 3.71 13.42
C LEU A 201 6.57 3.73 14.58
N GLY A 202 6.29 2.99 15.64
CA GLY A 202 7.27 2.58 16.65
C GLY A 202 7.95 1.25 16.33
N PHE A 203 7.49 0.59 15.27
CA PHE A 203 7.93 -0.68 14.71
C PHE A 203 7.86 -1.91 15.63
N THR A 204 7.65 -3.06 15.03
CA THR A 204 7.71 -4.38 15.66
C THR A 204 9.15 -4.88 15.77
N ALA A 205 9.33 -6.01 16.46
CA ALA A 205 10.65 -6.59 16.68
C ALA A 205 11.34 -6.98 15.37
N SER A 206 10.61 -7.49 14.37
CA SER A 206 11.21 -7.89 13.08
C SER A 206 11.83 -6.69 12.37
N ALA A 207 11.16 -5.53 12.37
CA ALA A 207 11.68 -4.31 11.78
C ALA A 207 12.91 -3.77 12.53
N HIS A 208 12.90 -3.78 13.87
CA HIS A 208 14.05 -3.35 14.67
C HIS A 208 15.28 -4.24 14.53
N LEU A 209 15.07 -5.54 14.30
CA LEU A 209 16.16 -6.52 14.15
C LEU A 209 16.69 -6.61 12.71
N ALA A 210 16.05 -5.91 11.77
CA ALA A 210 16.48 -5.86 10.37
C ALA A 210 17.82 -5.13 10.27
N ASP A 211 18.81 -5.84 9.79
CA ASP A 211 20.19 -5.34 9.62
C ASP A 211 20.60 -5.33 8.13
N GLU A 212 21.88 -5.11 7.84
CA GLU A 212 22.42 -5.05 6.48
C GLU A 212 22.24 -6.35 5.67
N ARG A 213 21.87 -7.46 6.31
CA ARG A 213 21.57 -8.74 5.67
C ARG A 213 20.09 -8.84 5.26
N SER A 214 19.27 -7.93 5.73
CA SER A 214 17.86 -7.86 5.38
C SER A 214 17.70 -7.35 3.96
N LEU A 215 16.71 -7.89 3.23
CA LEU A 215 16.44 -7.50 1.86
C LEU A 215 15.70 -6.17 1.84
N VAL A 216 16.16 -5.22 1.01
CA VAL A 216 15.54 -3.92 0.73
C VAL A 216 15.53 -2.95 1.91
N LEU A 217 15.10 -3.36 3.10
CA LEU A 217 14.94 -2.48 4.26
C LEU A 217 15.81 -2.91 5.44
N THR A 218 16.42 -1.93 6.12
CA THR A 218 17.05 -2.10 7.43
C THR A 218 16.28 -1.34 8.50
N GLY A 219 16.45 -1.70 9.77
CA GLY A 219 15.80 -1.00 10.88
C GLY A 219 16.23 0.46 11.01
N ASP A 220 17.51 0.76 10.72
CA ASP A 220 17.99 2.15 10.71
C ASP A 220 17.37 2.95 9.56
N TRP A 221 17.24 2.36 8.38
CA TRP A 221 16.61 3.00 7.22
C TRP A 221 15.13 3.30 7.48
N LEU A 222 14.38 2.31 8.01
CA LEU A 222 12.99 2.49 8.44
C LEU A 222 12.85 3.61 9.49
N THR A 223 13.73 3.60 10.49
CA THR A 223 13.77 4.64 11.52
C THR A 223 14.04 6.02 10.92
N GLY A 224 14.99 6.11 9.98
CA GLY A 224 15.34 7.36 9.30
C GLY A 224 14.16 7.98 8.56
N PHE A 225 13.36 7.19 7.85
CA PHE A 225 12.14 7.66 7.19
C PHE A 225 11.12 8.21 8.18
N VAL A 226 10.89 7.50 9.28
CA VAL A 226 9.94 7.97 10.31
C VAL A 226 10.46 9.25 10.99
N GLU A 227 11.77 9.38 11.20
CA GLU A 227 12.36 10.58 11.81
C GLU A 227 12.19 11.84 10.97
N ILE A 228 12.32 11.74 9.64
CA ILE A 228 12.09 12.88 8.75
C ILE A 228 10.59 13.18 8.55
N GLY A 229 9.73 12.16 8.68
CA GLY A 229 8.27 12.29 8.54
C GLY A 229 7.53 12.71 9.81
N LEU A 230 8.12 12.44 10.98
CA LEU A 230 7.59 12.76 12.31
C LEU A 230 8.68 13.41 13.17
N PRO A 231 9.19 14.59 12.78
CA PRO A 231 10.33 15.20 13.45
C PRO A 231 10.04 15.47 14.93
N GLY A 232 10.98 15.05 15.78
CA GLY A 232 10.93 15.28 17.23
C GLY A 232 9.98 14.37 18.01
N ARG A 233 9.23 13.47 17.38
CA ARG A 233 8.39 12.50 18.11
C ARG A 233 9.24 11.38 18.71
N THR A 234 9.00 11.09 19.99
CA THR A 234 9.53 9.88 20.65
C THR A 234 8.87 8.61 20.10
N ILE A 235 9.43 7.43 20.38
CA ILE A 235 8.85 6.14 19.96
C ILE A 235 7.39 6.01 20.44
N ASP A 236 7.10 6.36 21.69
CA ASP A 236 5.74 6.31 22.24
C ASP A 236 4.79 7.27 21.50
N GLN A 237 5.27 8.46 21.11
CA GLN A 237 4.50 9.40 20.30
C GLN A 237 4.32 8.95 18.84
N ARG A 238 5.24 8.15 18.30
CA ARG A 238 5.10 7.52 16.97
C ARG A 238 4.02 6.43 16.99
N ARG A 239 3.76 5.80 18.14
CA ARG A 239 2.67 4.85 18.38
C ARG A 239 1.31 5.48 18.64
N ALA A 240 1.22 6.80 18.57
CA ALA A 240 -0.07 7.46 18.74
C ALA A 240 -1.05 7.12 17.59
N PRO A 241 -2.37 6.99 17.90
CA PRO A 241 -3.38 6.60 16.91
C PRO A 241 -3.49 7.55 15.70
N ASP A 242 -3.03 8.79 15.82
CA ASP A 242 -3.04 9.79 14.74
C ASP A 242 -2.08 9.46 13.59
N VAL A 243 -1.06 8.63 13.84
CA VAL A 243 -0.05 8.24 12.85
C VAL A 243 0.23 6.74 12.79
N SER A 244 -0.23 5.95 13.75
CA SER A 244 -0.06 4.49 13.77
C SER A 244 -1.41 3.79 13.68
N PRO A 245 -1.84 3.38 12.48
CA PRO A 245 -3.14 2.73 12.26
C PRO A 245 -3.38 1.54 13.18
N MET A 246 -2.35 0.75 13.48
CA MET A 246 -2.44 -0.40 14.36
C MET A 246 -2.93 -0.07 15.78
N MET A 247 -2.75 1.16 16.24
CA MET A 247 -3.12 1.59 17.60
C MET A 247 -4.57 2.08 17.72
N ASN A 248 -5.32 2.06 16.62
CA ASN A 248 -6.71 2.48 16.59
C ASN A 248 -7.71 1.36 16.95
N ASP A 249 -8.97 1.73 17.14
CA ASP A 249 -10.09 0.83 17.01
C ASP A 249 -10.26 0.48 15.52
N LEU A 250 -10.18 -0.80 15.17
CA LEU A 250 -10.30 -1.29 13.79
C LEU A 250 -11.70 -1.83 13.47
N SER A 251 -12.69 -1.57 14.32
CA SER A 251 -14.06 -2.03 14.10
C SER A 251 -14.74 -1.30 12.93
N GLY A 252 -15.60 -2.02 12.23
CA GLY A 252 -16.42 -1.47 11.14
C GLY A 252 -15.67 -1.09 9.87
N LEU A 253 -14.41 -1.52 9.73
CA LEU A 253 -13.63 -1.31 8.51
C LEU A 253 -14.05 -2.31 7.42
N PRO A 254 -13.84 -2.00 6.12
CA PRO A 254 -14.18 -2.91 5.03
C PRO A 254 -13.31 -4.17 5.05
N PRO A 255 -13.67 -5.22 4.30
CA PRO A 255 -12.78 -6.36 4.05
C PRO A 255 -11.39 -5.89 3.60
N ALA A 256 -10.34 -6.52 4.14
CA ALA A 256 -8.96 -6.20 3.78
C ALA A 256 -8.17 -7.47 3.40
N LEU A 257 -7.35 -7.35 2.35
CA LEU A 257 -6.29 -8.31 2.05
C LEU A 257 -4.95 -7.71 2.45
N PHE A 258 -4.23 -8.42 3.32
CA PHE A 258 -2.87 -8.11 3.71
C PHE A 258 -1.91 -9.07 2.98
N THR A 259 -0.93 -8.51 2.27
CA THR A 259 0.10 -9.27 1.57
C THR A 259 1.46 -8.92 2.16
N ALA A 260 2.24 -9.92 2.57
CA ALA A 260 3.59 -9.72 3.08
C ALA A 260 4.53 -10.81 2.58
N GLY A 261 5.81 -10.47 2.43
CA GLY A 261 6.86 -11.45 2.21
C GLY A 261 7.36 -12.06 3.52
N GLU A 262 7.75 -13.33 3.50
CA GLU A 262 8.35 -14.00 4.67
C GLU A 262 9.65 -13.32 5.11
N LEU A 263 10.43 -12.80 4.15
CA LEU A 263 11.71 -12.12 4.38
C LEU A 263 11.57 -10.60 4.54
N ASP A 264 10.33 -10.07 4.53
CA ASP A 264 10.07 -8.65 4.73
C ASP A 264 10.27 -8.27 6.21
N PRO A 265 11.11 -7.28 6.54
CA PRO A 265 11.21 -6.74 7.91
C PRO A 265 9.87 -6.24 8.48
N LEU A 266 8.93 -5.81 7.61
CA LEU A 266 7.59 -5.36 8.00
C LEU A 266 6.55 -6.49 8.03
N ARG A 267 6.95 -7.75 7.86
CA ARG A 267 6.04 -8.91 7.90
C ARG A 267 5.19 -8.95 9.17
N ASP A 268 5.80 -8.76 10.32
CA ASP A 268 5.10 -8.83 11.61
C ASP A 268 4.07 -7.70 11.75
N GLU A 269 4.30 -6.53 11.14
CA GLU A 269 3.33 -5.43 11.04
C GLU A 269 2.05 -5.88 10.31
N SER A 270 2.20 -6.52 9.15
CA SER A 270 1.06 -7.03 8.38
C SER A 270 0.31 -8.15 9.12
N ILE A 271 1.03 -9.08 9.76
CA ILE A 271 0.44 -10.17 10.55
C ILE A 271 -0.38 -9.60 11.71
N LEU A 272 0.19 -8.70 12.50
CA LEU A 272 -0.47 -8.13 13.67
C LEU A 272 -1.65 -7.24 13.27
N MET A 273 -1.52 -6.46 12.22
CA MET A 273 -2.60 -5.60 11.72
C MET A 273 -3.78 -6.43 11.22
N ALA A 274 -3.54 -7.47 10.42
CA ALA A 274 -4.57 -8.38 9.94
C ALA A 274 -5.30 -9.09 11.09
N GLN A 275 -4.58 -9.56 12.10
CA GLN A 275 -5.17 -10.19 13.28
C GLN A 275 -6.03 -9.21 14.07
N ARG A 276 -5.55 -7.97 14.31
CA ARG A 276 -6.31 -6.94 15.01
C ARG A 276 -7.55 -6.52 14.23
N TRP A 277 -7.45 -6.41 12.88
CA TRP A 277 -8.57 -6.10 11.99
C TRP A 277 -9.69 -7.16 12.14
N HIS A 278 -9.28 -8.44 12.08
CA HIS A 278 -10.20 -9.55 12.27
C HIS A 278 -10.83 -9.59 13.67
N LEU A 279 -10.02 -9.42 14.72
CA LEU A 279 -10.50 -9.42 16.12
C LEU A 279 -11.44 -8.27 16.42
N ALA A 280 -11.30 -7.15 15.71
CA ALA A 280 -12.23 -6.02 15.78
C ALA A 280 -13.56 -6.27 15.06
N GLY A 281 -13.73 -7.42 14.42
CA GLY A 281 -14.96 -7.82 13.74
C GLY A 281 -15.03 -7.42 12.27
N SER A 282 -13.95 -6.89 11.70
CA SER A 282 -13.83 -6.59 10.27
C SER A 282 -13.21 -7.78 9.52
N PRO A 283 -13.68 -8.15 8.32
CA PRO A 283 -13.10 -9.26 7.56
C PRO A 283 -11.64 -8.97 7.18
N ALA A 284 -10.76 -9.95 7.34
CA ALA A 284 -9.36 -9.83 6.94
C ALA A 284 -8.82 -11.15 6.41
N ASP A 285 -8.17 -11.09 5.27
CA ASP A 285 -7.34 -12.15 4.71
C ASP A 285 -5.86 -11.74 4.83
N LEU A 286 -5.00 -12.71 5.10
CA LEU A 286 -3.55 -12.52 5.21
C LEU A 286 -2.83 -13.58 4.40
N ASP A 287 -1.97 -13.14 3.47
CA ASP A 287 -1.08 -13.99 2.71
C ASP A 287 0.38 -13.62 3.04
N VAL A 288 1.12 -14.59 3.60
CA VAL A 288 2.58 -14.47 3.83
C VAL A 288 3.30 -15.38 2.84
N TRP A 289 4.03 -14.78 1.91
CA TRP A 289 4.64 -15.47 0.78
C TRP A 289 6.09 -15.89 1.08
N PRO A 290 6.42 -17.17 0.96
CA PRO A 290 7.77 -17.67 1.21
C PRO A 290 8.76 -17.03 0.22
N GLU A 291 9.98 -16.77 0.68
CA GLU A 291 11.05 -16.08 -0.06
C GLU A 291 10.69 -14.64 -0.52
N GLY A 292 9.49 -14.15 -0.28
CA GLY A 292 9.11 -12.76 -0.59
C GLY A 292 9.88 -11.78 0.28
N GLY A 293 10.54 -10.80 -0.33
CA GLY A 293 11.12 -9.64 0.34
C GLY A 293 10.10 -8.50 0.48
N HIS A 294 10.56 -7.33 0.92
CA HIS A 294 9.70 -6.14 0.99
C HIS A 294 9.19 -5.75 -0.40
N ALA A 295 7.88 -5.52 -0.52
CA ALA A 295 7.23 -5.11 -1.77
C ALA A 295 7.46 -6.06 -2.98
N PHE A 296 7.71 -7.36 -2.72
CA PHE A 296 8.03 -8.34 -3.76
C PHE A 296 6.97 -8.46 -4.87
N ILE A 297 5.72 -8.13 -4.57
CA ILE A 297 4.60 -8.17 -5.52
C ILE A 297 4.83 -7.22 -6.71
N ASN A 298 5.57 -6.13 -6.52
CA ASN A 298 5.87 -5.13 -7.55
C ASN A 298 7.22 -5.38 -8.28
N MET A 299 7.88 -6.53 -8.04
CA MET A 299 9.21 -6.81 -8.59
C MET A 299 9.21 -7.49 -9.97
N GLY A 300 8.06 -7.79 -10.55
CA GLY A 300 7.95 -8.48 -11.84
C GLY A 300 8.51 -9.91 -11.82
N THR A 301 8.64 -10.54 -10.67
CA THR A 301 9.06 -11.93 -10.52
C THR A 301 7.88 -12.89 -10.69
N PRO A 302 8.12 -14.19 -10.99
CA PRO A 302 7.05 -15.18 -11.01
C PRO A 302 6.29 -15.27 -9.67
N LEU A 303 6.96 -15.08 -8.52
CA LEU A 303 6.32 -15.05 -7.22
C LEU A 303 5.43 -13.82 -7.06
N GLY A 304 5.91 -12.64 -7.49
CA GLY A 304 5.13 -11.41 -7.52
C GLY A 304 3.87 -11.56 -8.38
N GLN A 305 3.98 -12.25 -9.53
CA GLN A 305 2.82 -12.51 -10.39
C GLN A 305 1.78 -13.41 -9.70
N LEU A 306 2.19 -14.48 -9.01
CA LEU A 306 1.27 -15.31 -8.26
C LEU A 306 0.54 -14.53 -7.14
N ALA A 307 1.26 -13.65 -6.46
CA ALA A 307 0.66 -12.79 -5.44
C ALA A 307 -0.34 -11.80 -6.06
N LEU A 308 -0.02 -11.24 -7.21
CA LEU A 308 -0.90 -10.35 -7.95
C LEU A 308 -2.16 -11.07 -8.47
N ASP A 309 -2.01 -12.29 -9.01
CA ASP A 309 -3.16 -13.11 -9.44
C ASP A 309 -4.09 -13.40 -8.26
N ARG A 310 -3.54 -13.69 -7.07
CA ARG A 310 -4.32 -13.87 -5.84
C ARG A 310 -5.02 -12.57 -5.43
N THR A 311 -4.32 -11.44 -5.51
CA THR A 311 -4.86 -10.12 -5.17
C THR A 311 -6.03 -9.74 -6.09
N THR A 312 -5.88 -9.91 -7.39
CA THR A 312 -6.92 -9.59 -8.37
C THR A 312 -8.14 -10.49 -8.25
N ALA A 313 -7.93 -11.78 -7.97
CA ALA A 313 -9.01 -12.72 -7.69
C ALA A 313 -9.78 -12.34 -6.41
N TRP A 314 -9.06 -11.92 -5.35
CA TRP A 314 -9.67 -11.47 -4.11
C TRP A 314 -10.48 -10.17 -4.30
N ILE A 315 -9.91 -9.16 -4.94
CA ILE A 315 -10.62 -7.89 -5.26
C ILE A 315 -11.88 -8.20 -6.05
N SER A 316 -11.78 -9.04 -7.09
CA SER A 316 -12.93 -9.41 -7.92
C SER A 316 -14.03 -10.09 -7.12
N SER A 317 -13.67 -10.99 -6.19
CA SER A 317 -14.66 -11.67 -5.33
C SER A 317 -15.40 -10.69 -4.41
N VAL A 318 -14.70 -9.71 -3.85
CA VAL A 318 -15.35 -8.67 -3.01
C VAL A 318 -16.29 -7.81 -3.85
N LEU A 319 -15.87 -7.42 -5.05
CA LEU A 319 -16.71 -6.62 -5.95
C LEU A 319 -17.95 -7.39 -6.44
N ASP A 320 -17.89 -8.73 -6.56
CA ASP A 320 -19.03 -9.57 -6.92
C ASP A 320 -20.08 -9.65 -5.80
N GLU A 321 -19.67 -9.46 -4.55
CA GLU A 321 -20.56 -9.42 -3.39
C GLU A 321 -21.23 -8.05 -3.19
N CYS A 322 -20.76 -7.00 -3.87
CA CYS A 322 -21.35 -5.67 -3.79
C CYS A 322 -22.64 -5.60 -4.63
N PRO A 323 -23.78 -5.18 -4.06
CA PRO A 323 -24.97 -4.91 -4.85
C PRO A 323 -24.68 -3.76 -5.80
N GLY A 324 -24.89 -3.97 -7.12
CA GLY A 324 -24.73 -2.96 -8.16
C GLY A 324 -25.69 -1.76 -8.03
#